data_fefbc9a13d0b84eb812dc0eeba4e7172
#
_entry.id   fefbc9a13d0b84eb812dc0eeba4e7172
#
_cell.length_a   1.000
_cell.length_b   1.000
_cell.length_c   1.000
_cell.angle_alpha   90.00
_cell.angle_beta   90.00
_cell.angle_gamma   90.00
#
_symmetry.space_group_name_H-M   'P 1'
#
loop_
_entity.id
_entity.type
_entity.pdbx_description
1 polymer ?
#
loop_
_entity_poly.entity_id
_entity_poly.type
_entity_poly.pdbx_seq_one_letter_code
_entity_poly.pdbx_strand_id
1 'polypeptide(L)'
;ETANATADQFAIGPQTGASSNTFDYDDLYICDGTGSINNDYLGDAQIEYLACNADGNSEQWTPSAGSNFQNVDEADPDDDTTYNSTSTEGNKDTFGMANISLAAATIPGIQVIIRARKESAGTANIQRVYRSGVSENNGASFNPSTSYATQLEIMETDPIAVGAWTVTNLNNSEFGYAAVA
;
A
#
# COMPACT_ATOMS: atom_id res chain seq x y z
N GLU A 1 -12.23 36.47 -0.37
CA GLU A 1 -11.65 35.12 -0.59
C GLU A 1 -10.50 34.95 0.38
N THR A 2 -10.69 34.16 1.41
CA THR A 2 -9.59 33.68 2.21
C THR A 2 -9.04 32.43 1.52
N ALA A 3 -7.92 32.56 0.84
CA ALA A 3 -7.19 31.43 0.34
C ALA A 3 -6.72 30.60 1.54
N ASN A 4 -7.42 29.51 1.87
CA ASN A 4 -6.91 28.49 2.76
C ASN A 4 -5.92 27.67 1.94
N ALA A 5 -4.64 27.77 2.27
CA ALA A 5 -3.58 27.06 1.56
C ALA A 5 -3.54 25.55 1.88
N THR A 6 -4.38 25.07 2.80
CA THR A 6 -4.48 23.68 3.23
C THR A 6 -5.92 23.24 3.33
N ALA A 7 -6.23 22.10 2.76
CA ALA A 7 -7.49 21.39 2.99
C ALA A 7 -7.21 20.29 4.04
N ASP A 8 -7.92 20.34 5.14
CA ASP A 8 -7.84 19.35 6.23
C ASP A 8 -8.99 18.35 6.20
N GLN A 9 -9.93 18.53 5.28
CA GLN A 9 -11.08 17.66 5.14
C GLN A 9 -11.54 17.57 3.67
N PHE A 10 -11.83 16.37 3.22
CA PHE A 10 -12.46 16.06 1.96
C PHE A 10 -13.75 15.29 2.24
N ALA A 11 -14.86 15.68 1.60
CA ALA A 11 -16.14 15.02 1.75
C ALA A 11 -16.81 14.77 0.39
N ILE A 12 -17.28 13.55 0.19
CA ILE A 12 -18.07 13.15 -0.97
C ILE A 12 -19.49 12.83 -0.48
N GLY A 13 -20.49 13.45 -1.10
CA GLY A 13 -21.89 13.20 -0.76
C GLY A 13 -22.79 14.39 -1.02
N PRO A 14 -24.09 14.28 -0.78
CA PRO A 14 -25.01 15.40 -0.90
C PRO A 14 -24.68 16.48 0.14
N GLN A 15 -24.60 17.71 -0.32
CA GLN A 15 -24.11 18.82 0.50
C GLN A 15 -25.12 19.28 1.58
N THR A 16 -26.41 19.06 1.40
CA THR A 16 -27.45 19.37 2.40
C THR A 16 -28.75 18.59 2.12
N GLY A 17 -29.39 18.16 3.20
CA GLY A 17 -30.73 17.57 3.15
C GLY A 17 -30.72 16.04 3.22
N ALA A 18 -31.74 15.47 3.84
CA ALA A 18 -31.97 14.04 3.83
C ALA A 18 -32.35 13.62 2.39
N SER A 19 -31.46 12.97 1.71
CA SER A 19 -31.72 12.30 0.44
C SER A 19 -31.82 10.80 0.70
N SER A 20 -32.84 10.18 0.14
CA SER A 20 -32.96 8.73 0.11
C SER A 20 -32.16 8.09 -1.05
N ASN A 21 -31.39 8.89 -1.75
CA ASN A 21 -30.57 8.40 -2.86
C ASN A 21 -29.32 7.72 -2.35
N THR A 22 -28.99 6.59 -2.93
CA THR A 22 -27.70 5.92 -2.78
C THR A 22 -26.74 6.50 -3.82
N PHE A 23 -25.52 6.78 -3.41
CA PHE A 23 -24.43 7.20 -4.27
C PHE A 23 -23.33 6.15 -4.19
N ASP A 24 -22.99 5.57 -5.31
CA ASP A 24 -21.87 4.65 -5.42
C ASP A 24 -20.68 5.42 -6.01
N TYR A 25 -19.53 5.25 -5.40
CA TYR A 25 -18.28 5.86 -5.85
C TYR A 25 -17.27 4.75 -6.08
N ASP A 26 -16.51 4.87 -7.16
CA ASP A 26 -15.45 3.95 -7.52
C ASP A 26 -14.28 4.75 -8.08
N ASP A 27 -13.09 4.14 -8.12
CA ASP A 27 -11.88 4.69 -8.74
C ASP A 27 -11.52 6.11 -8.26
N LEU A 28 -11.68 6.39 -6.96
CA LEU A 28 -11.36 7.71 -6.39
C LEU A 28 -9.86 7.91 -6.28
N TYR A 29 -9.36 8.98 -6.87
CA TYR A 29 -8.03 9.49 -6.62
C TYR A 29 -8.04 10.97 -6.26
N ILE A 30 -7.03 11.42 -5.52
CA ILE A 30 -6.86 12.82 -5.12
C ILE A 30 -5.45 13.23 -5.52
N CYS A 31 -5.33 14.26 -6.37
CA CYS A 31 -4.05 14.86 -6.72
C CYS A 31 -3.92 16.22 -6.06
N ASP A 32 -2.75 16.52 -5.52
CA ASP A 32 -2.40 17.89 -5.17
C ASP A 32 -1.69 18.56 -6.36
N GLY A 33 -1.63 19.88 -6.38
CA GLY A 33 -0.97 20.63 -7.45
C GLY A 33 0.53 20.80 -7.26
N THR A 34 1.16 20.03 -6.36
CA THR A 34 2.61 20.12 -6.08
C THR A 34 3.40 19.07 -6.85
N GLY A 35 4.71 19.20 -6.88
CA GLY A 35 5.55 18.25 -7.59
C GLY A 35 5.54 18.42 -9.10
N SER A 36 5.98 17.39 -9.79
CA SER A 36 6.10 17.36 -11.27
C SER A 36 5.47 16.10 -11.90
N ILE A 37 4.92 15.22 -11.09
CA ILE A 37 4.33 13.95 -11.51
C ILE A 37 2.93 13.87 -10.86
N ASN A 38 1.92 13.46 -11.64
CA ASN A 38 0.55 13.26 -11.16
C ASN A 38 -0.06 14.46 -10.40
N ASN A 39 0.34 15.67 -10.75
CA ASN A 39 -0.07 16.90 -10.08
C ASN A 39 -1.26 17.60 -10.75
N ASP A 40 -1.94 16.92 -11.67
CA ASP A 40 -3.11 17.39 -12.40
C ASP A 40 -4.07 16.19 -12.65
N TYR A 41 -5.16 16.45 -13.38
CA TYR A 41 -6.15 15.44 -13.72
C TYR A 41 -5.53 14.28 -14.51
N LEU A 42 -5.63 13.06 -13.97
CA LEU A 42 -5.06 11.85 -14.55
C LEU A 42 -5.91 11.21 -15.65
N GLY A 43 -7.08 11.77 -15.96
CA GLY A 43 -8.05 11.19 -16.89
C GLY A 43 -8.94 10.14 -16.21
N ASP A 44 -9.53 9.27 -17.01
CA ASP A 44 -10.33 8.14 -16.53
C ASP A 44 -9.36 7.05 -16.02
N ALA A 45 -8.90 7.23 -14.78
CA ALA A 45 -8.05 6.25 -14.11
C ALA A 45 -8.92 5.14 -13.52
N GLN A 46 -8.37 3.95 -13.44
CA GLN A 46 -8.96 2.79 -12.79
C GLN A 46 -8.05 2.32 -11.67
N ILE A 47 -8.64 1.94 -10.53
CA ILE A 47 -7.91 1.35 -9.41
C ILE A 47 -8.07 -0.17 -9.48
N GLU A 48 -6.95 -0.88 -9.47
CA GLU A 48 -6.92 -2.34 -9.43
C GLU A 48 -6.24 -2.81 -8.14
N TYR A 49 -6.91 -3.67 -7.38
CA TYR A 49 -6.33 -4.33 -6.22
C TYR A 49 -5.54 -5.55 -6.67
N LEU A 50 -4.28 -5.62 -6.26
CA LEU A 50 -3.40 -6.75 -6.50
C LEU A 50 -3.14 -7.50 -5.19
N ALA A 51 -3.79 -8.65 -5.01
CA ALA A 51 -3.57 -9.49 -3.83
C ALA A 51 -2.18 -10.13 -3.84
N CYS A 52 -1.64 -10.39 -2.65
CA CYS A 52 -0.51 -11.30 -2.49
C CYS A 52 -0.93 -12.70 -2.97
N ASN A 53 -0.11 -13.37 -3.76
CA ASN A 53 -0.44 -14.69 -4.30
C ASN A 53 0.67 -15.73 -4.14
N ALA A 54 1.82 -15.34 -3.60
CA ALA A 54 2.94 -16.22 -3.31
C ALA A 54 3.88 -15.59 -2.28
N ASP A 55 4.59 -16.42 -1.52
CA ASP A 55 5.76 -15.97 -0.77
C ASP A 55 6.86 -15.52 -1.74
N GLY A 56 7.56 -14.46 -1.38
CA GLY A 56 8.61 -13.86 -2.18
C GLY A 56 10.01 -14.37 -1.80
N ASN A 57 11.01 -13.55 -2.05
CA ASN A 57 12.41 -13.91 -1.79
C ASN A 57 12.78 -13.95 -0.30
N SER A 58 12.04 -13.24 0.53
CA SER A 58 12.25 -13.20 1.99
C SER A 58 11.00 -13.68 2.71
N GLU A 59 11.18 -14.62 3.65
CA GLU A 59 10.14 -15.26 4.44
C GLU A 59 10.71 -15.48 5.85
N GLN A 60 10.75 -14.41 6.64
CA GLN A 60 11.43 -14.42 7.94
C GLN A 60 10.51 -14.12 9.13
N TRP A 61 9.29 -13.68 8.86
CA TRP A 61 8.28 -13.55 9.89
C TRP A 61 7.59 -14.91 10.10
N THR A 62 6.97 -15.06 11.24
CA THR A 62 6.25 -16.29 11.61
C THR A 62 4.77 -16.13 11.27
N PRO A 63 4.22 -16.97 10.38
CA PRO A 63 2.80 -16.93 10.05
C PRO A 63 1.97 -17.51 11.21
N SER A 64 0.77 -16.98 11.42
CA SER A 64 -0.21 -17.53 12.36
C SER A 64 -0.81 -18.83 11.84
N ALA A 65 -0.89 -18.99 10.52
CA ALA A 65 -1.37 -20.19 9.82
C ALA A 65 -0.79 -20.26 8.41
N GLY A 66 -0.67 -21.44 7.84
CA GLY A 66 -0.26 -21.65 6.44
C GLY A 66 1.09 -21.03 6.07
N SER A 67 1.16 -20.50 4.86
CA SER A 67 2.30 -19.72 4.34
C SER A 67 2.15 -18.25 4.68
N ASN A 68 3.24 -17.49 4.63
CA ASN A 68 3.22 -16.08 5.02
C ASN A 68 2.31 -15.24 4.12
N PHE A 69 2.27 -15.50 2.81
CA PHE A 69 1.39 -14.77 1.89
C PHE A 69 -0.10 -14.98 2.18
N GLN A 70 -0.50 -16.18 2.67
CA GLN A 70 -1.88 -16.52 3.00
C GLN A 70 -2.42 -15.78 4.23
N ASN A 71 -1.59 -15.05 4.93
CA ASN A 71 -1.98 -14.22 6.08
C ASN A 71 -2.03 -12.72 5.73
N VAL A 72 -1.89 -12.39 4.45
CA VAL A 72 -1.89 -11.00 3.94
C VAL A 72 -2.49 -10.90 2.52
N ASP A 73 -3.27 -11.89 2.08
CA ASP A 73 -3.87 -11.93 0.73
C ASP A 73 -5.31 -11.42 0.66
N GLU A 74 -5.90 -11.07 1.80
CA GLU A 74 -7.27 -10.59 1.90
C GLU A 74 -7.41 -9.15 1.39
N ALA A 75 -8.51 -8.87 0.69
CA ALA A 75 -8.89 -7.51 0.32
C ALA A 75 -9.31 -6.68 1.55
N ASP A 76 -10.01 -7.31 2.48
CA ASP A 76 -10.38 -6.74 3.78
C ASP A 76 -9.57 -7.45 4.88
N PRO A 77 -8.60 -6.75 5.52
CA PRO A 77 -7.78 -7.34 6.57
C PRO A 77 -8.59 -7.88 7.73
N ASP A 78 -8.30 -9.11 8.15
CA ASP A 78 -9.01 -9.83 9.19
C ASP A 78 -8.34 -9.80 10.59
N ASP A 79 -7.32 -8.95 10.74
CA ASP A 79 -6.63 -8.58 11.98
C ASP A 79 -6.01 -9.78 12.72
N ASP A 80 -6.62 -10.20 13.84
CA ASP A 80 -6.10 -11.30 14.68
C ASP A 80 -6.47 -12.71 14.16
N THR A 81 -7.17 -12.82 13.04
CA THR A 81 -7.55 -14.13 12.47
C THR A 81 -6.37 -14.75 11.74
N THR A 82 -5.78 -13.98 10.80
CA THR A 82 -4.53 -14.39 10.14
C THR A 82 -3.55 -13.21 10.14
N TYR A 83 -2.29 -13.47 10.48
CA TYR A 83 -1.24 -12.46 10.56
C TYR A 83 0.15 -13.06 10.50
N ASN A 84 1.13 -12.28 10.12
CA ASN A 84 2.54 -12.59 10.29
C ASN A 84 3.13 -11.77 11.44
N SER A 85 4.03 -12.36 12.21
CA SER A 85 4.63 -11.72 13.38
C SER A 85 6.13 -11.95 13.48
N THR A 86 6.83 -10.98 14.05
CA THR A 86 8.25 -11.12 14.44
C THR A 86 8.56 -10.29 15.67
N SER A 87 9.54 -10.75 16.45
CA SER A 87 10.20 -9.96 17.49
C SER A 87 11.65 -9.62 17.15
N THR A 88 12.08 -9.96 15.94
CA THR A 88 13.49 -9.82 15.51
C THR A 88 13.61 -8.67 14.53
N GLU A 89 14.40 -7.66 14.91
CA GLU A 89 14.81 -6.58 14.03
C GLU A 89 15.61 -7.13 12.84
N GLY A 90 15.38 -6.58 11.66
CA GLY A 90 15.98 -7.01 10.41
C GLY A 90 15.20 -8.10 9.69
N ASN A 91 14.27 -8.79 10.35
CA ASN A 91 13.41 -9.75 9.67
C ASN A 91 12.50 -9.04 8.67
N LYS A 92 12.37 -9.64 7.50
CA LYS A 92 11.50 -9.16 6.42
C LYS A 92 10.76 -10.29 5.74
N ASP A 93 9.61 -9.95 5.20
CA ASP A 93 8.87 -10.76 4.25
C ASP A 93 8.65 -9.97 2.98
N THR A 94 8.72 -10.65 1.85
CA THR A 94 8.32 -10.12 0.54
C THR A 94 7.32 -11.09 -0.10
N PHE A 95 6.42 -10.58 -0.93
CA PHE A 95 5.34 -11.34 -1.54
C PHE A 95 5.26 -11.07 -3.03
N GLY A 96 5.04 -12.12 -3.79
CA GLY A 96 4.57 -12.00 -5.17
C GLY A 96 3.14 -11.48 -5.18
N MET A 97 2.83 -10.61 -6.13
CA MET A 97 1.52 -10.00 -6.29
C MET A 97 0.80 -10.58 -7.50
N ALA A 98 -0.52 -10.56 -7.48
CA ALA A 98 -1.30 -10.84 -8.67
C ALA A 98 -0.90 -9.88 -9.80
N ASN A 99 -0.93 -10.36 -11.04
CA ASN A 99 -0.60 -9.53 -12.18
C ASN A 99 -1.72 -8.52 -12.45
N ILE A 100 -1.33 -7.31 -12.83
CA ILE A 100 -2.29 -6.33 -13.35
C ILE A 100 -3.01 -6.89 -14.58
N SER A 101 -4.32 -6.70 -14.64
CA SER A 101 -5.17 -7.31 -15.69
C SER A 101 -4.99 -6.68 -17.07
N LEU A 102 -4.65 -5.38 -17.14
CA LEU A 102 -4.50 -4.61 -18.37
C LEU A 102 -3.06 -4.63 -18.87
N ALA A 103 -2.77 -5.46 -19.87
CA ALA A 103 -1.43 -5.67 -20.41
C ALA A 103 -0.74 -4.42 -21.01
N ALA A 104 -1.49 -3.37 -21.33
CA ALA A 104 -0.97 -2.12 -21.92
C ALA A 104 -1.34 -0.89 -21.09
N ALA A 105 -1.49 -1.05 -19.78
CA ALA A 105 -1.84 0.05 -18.87
C ALA A 105 -0.70 1.07 -18.76
N THR A 106 -1.07 2.34 -18.70
CA THR A 106 -0.23 3.39 -18.09
C THR A 106 -0.51 3.37 -16.60
N ILE A 107 0.52 3.23 -15.79
CA ILE A 107 0.39 3.14 -14.33
C ILE A 107 0.86 4.47 -13.74
N PRO A 108 -0.05 5.37 -13.32
CA PRO A 108 0.31 6.65 -12.74
C PRO A 108 1.04 6.50 -11.40
N GLY A 109 0.70 5.48 -10.64
CA GLY A 109 1.32 5.23 -9.34
C GLY A 109 0.81 3.95 -8.72
N ILE A 110 1.45 3.56 -7.63
CA ILE A 110 1.11 2.39 -6.82
C ILE A 110 0.89 2.85 -5.39
N GLN A 111 -0.17 2.37 -4.76
CA GLN A 111 -0.39 2.52 -3.34
C GLN A 111 -0.10 1.19 -2.65
N VAL A 112 0.84 1.20 -1.72
CA VAL A 112 1.10 0.06 -0.83
C VAL A 112 0.39 0.30 0.49
N ILE A 113 -0.35 -0.71 0.93
CA ILE A 113 -1.13 -0.68 2.16
C ILE A 113 -0.52 -1.69 3.13
N ILE A 114 -0.16 -1.23 4.32
CA ILE A 114 0.30 -2.09 5.42
C ILE A 114 -0.63 -1.88 6.61
N ARG A 115 -1.32 -2.95 7.03
CA ARG A 115 -2.10 -2.94 8.25
C ARG A 115 -1.36 -3.69 9.33
N ALA A 116 -1.05 -3.02 10.42
CA ALA A 116 -0.21 -3.58 11.47
C ALA A 116 -0.57 -3.06 12.87
N ARG A 117 -0.21 -3.83 13.88
CA ARG A 117 -0.15 -3.44 15.28
C ARG A 117 1.13 -3.94 15.92
N LYS A 118 1.46 -3.45 17.10
CA LYS A 118 2.49 -4.02 17.96
C LYS A 118 1.88 -4.62 19.22
N GLU A 119 2.55 -5.62 19.79
CA GLU A 119 2.07 -6.36 20.95
C GLU A 119 2.08 -5.50 22.23
N SER A 120 3.07 -4.64 22.42
CA SER A 120 3.28 -3.86 23.64
C SER A 120 3.71 -2.43 23.35
N ALA A 121 3.65 -1.58 24.39
CA ALA A 121 4.20 -0.23 24.31
C ALA A 121 5.72 -0.25 24.04
N GLY A 122 6.22 0.75 23.36
CA GLY A 122 7.63 0.89 22.99
C GLY A 122 7.80 1.11 21.48
N THR A 123 9.04 1.13 21.03
CA THR A 123 9.36 1.25 19.61
C THR A 123 9.40 -0.14 18.97
N ALA A 124 8.72 -0.29 17.84
CA ALA A 124 8.74 -1.48 17.02
C ALA A 124 8.39 -1.01 15.60
N ASN A 125 9.40 -0.52 14.88
CA ASN A 125 9.17 0.10 13.58
C ASN A 125 9.02 -0.95 12.49
N ILE A 126 8.16 -0.63 11.52
CA ILE A 126 7.98 -1.37 10.28
C ILE A 126 8.26 -0.42 9.13
N GLN A 127 8.84 -0.91 8.06
CA GLN A 127 8.97 -0.18 6.79
C GLN A 127 8.53 -1.06 5.62
N ARG A 128 8.04 -0.43 4.55
CA ARG A 128 7.76 -1.09 3.28
C ARG A 128 9.07 -1.58 2.65
N VAL A 129 9.00 -2.77 2.06
CA VAL A 129 10.04 -3.30 1.16
C VAL A 129 9.44 -3.44 -0.24
N TYR A 130 10.11 -2.90 -1.23
CA TYR A 130 9.87 -3.13 -2.66
C TYR A 130 11.10 -3.79 -3.25
N ARG A 131 10.91 -4.90 -3.97
CA ARG A 131 11.99 -5.67 -4.58
C ARG A 131 11.70 -5.92 -6.06
N SER A 132 12.72 -5.70 -6.89
CA SER A 132 12.69 -6.02 -8.32
C SER A 132 14.01 -6.68 -8.71
N GLY A 133 13.95 -7.92 -9.14
CA GLY A 133 15.14 -8.75 -9.38
C GLY A 133 15.95 -8.95 -8.10
N VAL A 134 17.19 -8.44 -8.06
CA VAL A 134 18.08 -8.49 -6.88
C VAL A 134 18.13 -7.18 -6.10
N SER A 135 17.48 -6.13 -6.59
CA SER A 135 17.50 -4.80 -5.99
C SER A 135 16.32 -4.61 -5.05
N GLU A 136 16.54 -3.89 -3.97
CA GLU A 136 15.51 -3.52 -3.00
C GLU A 136 15.47 -2.00 -2.81
N ASN A 137 14.27 -1.49 -2.56
CA ASN A 137 14.01 -0.11 -2.13
C ASN A 137 13.10 -0.15 -0.91
N ASN A 138 13.49 0.55 0.14
CA ASN A 138 12.76 0.58 1.40
C ASN A 138 12.06 1.94 1.55
N GLY A 139 10.81 1.89 2.02
CA GLY A 139 10.03 3.07 2.34
C GLY A 139 10.41 3.73 3.65
N ALA A 140 9.67 4.73 4.04
CA ALA A 140 9.79 5.32 5.36
C ALA A 140 9.34 4.33 6.44
N SER A 141 10.04 4.30 7.56
CA SER A 141 9.62 3.50 8.71
C SER A 141 8.51 4.22 9.49
N PHE A 142 7.61 3.44 10.08
CA PHE A 142 6.59 3.92 10.99
C PHE A 142 6.50 3.01 12.22
N ASN A 143 6.05 3.59 13.34
CA ASN A 143 5.85 2.85 14.58
C ASN A 143 4.35 2.55 14.74
N PRO A 144 3.89 1.31 14.54
CA PRO A 144 2.48 0.97 14.72
C PRO A 144 2.00 1.25 16.14
N SER A 145 0.70 1.48 16.29
CA SER A 145 0.07 1.51 17.61
C SER A 145 -0.13 0.09 18.17
N THR A 146 -0.59 -0.03 19.41
CA THR A 146 -0.99 -1.33 19.98
C THR A 146 -2.36 -1.81 19.50
N SER A 147 -3.07 -0.98 18.74
CA SER A 147 -4.26 -1.36 17.99
C SER A 147 -3.92 -1.38 16.52
N TYR A 148 -4.60 -2.22 15.74
CA TYR A 148 -4.41 -2.23 14.28
C TYR A 148 -4.64 -0.86 13.67
N ALA A 149 -3.72 -0.45 12.84
CA ALA A 149 -3.79 0.78 12.06
C ALA A 149 -3.25 0.53 10.66
N THR A 150 -3.84 1.20 9.69
CA THR A 150 -3.45 1.13 8.30
C THR A 150 -2.48 2.27 7.98
N GLN A 151 -1.36 1.93 7.38
CA GLN A 151 -0.39 2.86 6.83
C GLN A 151 -0.42 2.75 5.30
N LEU A 152 -0.46 3.90 4.65
CA LEU A 152 -0.45 4.02 3.20
C LEU A 152 0.87 4.64 2.75
N GLU A 153 1.43 4.11 1.66
CA GLU A 153 2.56 4.73 0.97
C GLU A 153 2.29 4.76 -0.53
N ILE A 154 2.39 5.92 -1.14
CA ILE A 154 2.19 6.12 -2.57
C ILE A 154 3.56 6.20 -3.26
N MET A 155 3.72 5.45 -4.33
CA MET A 155 4.90 5.40 -5.17
C MET A 155 4.52 5.83 -6.58
N GLU A 156 4.74 7.10 -6.91
CA GLU A 156 4.41 7.67 -8.22
C GLU A 156 5.37 7.20 -9.33
N THR A 157 6.56 6.77 -8.95
CA THR A 157 7.57 6.23 -9.87
C THR A 157 8.15 4.95 -9.34
N ASP A 158 8.65 4.09 -10.22
CA ASP A 158 9.43 2.91 -9.87
C ASP A 158 10.79 3.36 -9.30
N PRO A 159 11.07 3.17 -8.00
CA PRO A 159 12.29 3.69 -7.40
C PRO A 159 13.54 2.86 -7.74
N ILE A 160 13.36 1.67 -8.32
CA ILE A 160 14.48 0.80 -8.75
C ILE A 160 14.81 1.07 -10.22
N ALA A 161 13.80 1.09 -11.10
CA ALA A 161 14.00 1.42 -12.51
C ALA A 161 14.20 2.93 -12.75
N VAL A 162 13.94 3.77 -11.74
CA VAL A 162 14.08 5.24 -11.79
C VAL A 162 13.28 5.85 -12.95
N GLY A 163 11.96 5.64 -12.93
CA GLY A 163 11.06 6.15 -13.97
C GLY A 163 9.61 5.78 -13.76
N ALA A 164 8.81 5.94 -14.79
CA ALA A 164 7.41 5.53 -14.75
C ALA A 164 7.26 4.03 -14.51
N TRP A 165 6.23 3.64 -13.80
CA TRP A 165 5.87 2.25 -13.65
C TRP A 165 5.52 1.62 -14.99
N THR A 166 5.97 0.39 -15.21
CA THR A 166 5.58 -0.42 -16.35
C THR A 166 4.88 -1.70 -15.87
N VAL A 167 3.96 -2.21 -16.68
CA VAL A 167 3.28 -3.48 -16.39
C VAL A 167 4.29 -4.60 -16.16
N THR A 168 5.37 -4.65 -16.94
CA THR A 168 6.41 -5.67 -16.83
C THR A 168 7.14 -5.56 -15.49
N ASN A 169 7.54 -4.35 -15.07
CA ASN A 169 8.24 -4.17 -13.81
C ASN A 169 7.33 -4.52 -12.63
N LEU A 170 6.07 -4.04 -12.66
CA LEU A 170 5.11 -4.33 -11.61
C LEU A 170 4.85 -5.84 -11.46
N ASN A 171 4.58 -6.53 -12.56
CA ASN A 171 4.26 -7.96 -12.55
C ASN A 171 5.47 -8.84 -12.16
N ASN A 172 6.69 -8.33 -12.21
CA ASN A 172 7.91 -9.04 -11.78
C ASN A 172 8.46 -8.54 -10.43
N SER A 173 7.67 -7.76 -9.71
CA SER A 173 8.07 -7.19 -8.43
C SER A 173 7.52 -7.98 -7.25
N GLU A 174 8.17 -7.79 -6.12
CA GLU A 174 7.69 -8.23 -4.82
C GLU A 174 7.49 -7.01 -3.93
N PHE A 175 6.45 -7.04 -3.13
CA PHE A 175 6.18 -6.06 -2.09
C PHE A 175 6.12 -6.74 -0.74
N GLY A 176 6.47 -6.02 0.30
CA GLY A 176 6.48 -6.59 1.63
C GLY A 176 6.85 -5.57 2.71
N TYR A 177 7.32 -6.08 3.81
CA TYR A 177 7.68 -5.28 4.98
C TYR A 177 8.90 -5.84 5.71
N ALA A 178 9.56 -4.96 6.47
CA ALA A 178 10.66 -5.32 7.36
C ALA A 178 10.47 -4.70 8.74
N ALA A 179 10.85 -5.44 9.79
CA ALA A 179 11.01 -4.90 11.12
C ALA A 179 12.34 -4.15 11.20
N VAL A 180 12.31 -2.91 11.66
CA VAL A 180 13.51 -2.05 11.76
C VAL A 180 13.62 -1.37 13.12
N ALA A 181 14.79 -0.81 13.42
CA ALA A 181 15.08 -0.12 14.67
C ALA A 181 14.21 1.12 14.91
#